data_bf3ed51e894730dd204c60f4a30668ad
#
_entry.id   bf3ed51e894730dd204c60f4a30668ad
#
_cell.length_a   1.000
_cell.length_b   1.000
_cell.length_c   1.000
_cell.angle_alpha   90.00
_cell.angle_beta   90.00
_cell.angle_gamma   90.00
#
_symmetry.space_group_name_H-M   'P 1'
#
loop_
_entity.id
_entity.type
_entity.pdbx_description
1 polymer ?
#
loop_
_entity_poly.entity_id
_entity_poly.type
_entity_poly.pdbx_seq_one_letter_code
_entity_poly.pdbx_strand_id
1 'polypeptide(L)'
;RKATGEPYIMFKGNVNKKNPKAYKENGLKVHMTNICSEIALHTDENHSFVCCLSSLNLAKYDEWKDTNIIYDAIWFLDGVMEEFIQRAKGLRGFENSIRSAQKGRALGLGVLGWHTYLQEKGIPFEGLLSQFETRKIFSQIKIESERASMALAETYGEPLWCAGTGYRNTHLRAVAPTVSNSKLSGNVSAGIEPWAANVFTEQSAKGTFIRKNPTLLKLLRKHKINNNEIWNKILADGGSVQDISELDTITMGHDIPAKEVFKTFKEINQLELVNQAGLRQQYIDQSVSLNLAFPSEATPKWLNKVRFDAWKNGVKTLYY
;
A
#
# COMPACT_ATOMS: atom_id res chain seq x y z
N ARG A 1 14.97 11.34 13.44
CA ARG A 1 13.80 10.62 12.95
C ARG A 1 12.58 10.71 13.89
N LYS A 2 12.77 10.61 15.22
CA LYS A 2 11.64 10.74 16.16
C LYS A 2 10.89 12.08 16.00
N ALA A 3 11.62 13.17 15.78
CA ALA A 3 11.05 14.51 15.69
C ALA A 3 10.40 14.82 14.33
N THR A 4 10.89 14.23 13.25
CA THR A 4 10.54 14.64 11.87
C THR A 4 10.00 13.50 11.00
N GLY A 5 10.10 12.24 11.44
CA GLY A 5 9.86 11.07 10.57
C GLY A 5 11.03 10.77 9.61
N GLU A 6 11.91 11.72 9.38
CA GLU A 6 13.04 11.61 8.44
C GLU A 6 14.37 11.30 9.13
N PRO A 7 15.34 10.70 8.41
CA PRO A 7 15.26 10.17 7.05
C PRO A 7 14.42 8.88 6.98
N TYR A 8 13.91 8.55 5.80
CA TYR A 8 13.27 7.26 5.54
C TYR A 8 14.26 6.12 5.70
N ILE A 9 13.78 4.91 5.94
CA ILE A 9 14.65 3.76 6.18
C ILE A 9 14.48 2.76 5.04
N MET A 10 15.61 2.34 4.46
CA MET A 10 15.68 1.23 3.54
C MET A 10 16.52 0.11 4.16
N PHE A 11 15.94 -1.05 4.34
CA PHE A 11 16.64 -2.26 4.75
C PHE A 11 17.29 -2.92 3.53
N LYS A 12 18.42 -2.40 3.10
CA LYS A 12 19.10 -2.78 1.85
C LYS A 12 19.33 -4.30 1.73
N GLY A 13 19.61 -4.97 2.85
CA GLY A 13 19.73 -6.44 2.89
C GLY A 13 18.42 -7.14 2.53
N ASN A 14 17.29 -6.72 3.13
CA ASN A 14 15.97 -7.29 2.86
C ASN A 14 15.55 -7.05 1.41
N VAL A 15 15.80 -5.86 0.88
CA VAL A 15 15.48 -5.50 -0.52
C VAL A 15 16.21 -6.44 -1.46
N ASN A 16 17.55 -6.51 -1.38
CA ASN A 16 18.36 -7.23 -2.35
C ASN A 16 18.29 -8.76 -2.18
N LYS A 17 18.10 -9.28 -0.96
CA LYS A 17 17.88 -10.71 -0.72
C LYS A 17 16.61 -11.22 -1.41
N LYS A 18 15.57 -10.38 -1.46
CA LYS A 18 14.25 -10.73 -2.03
C LYS A 18 14.03 -10.21 -3.45
N ASN A 19 15.10 -9.80 -4.15
CA ASN A 19 15.00 -9.42 -5.56
C ASN A 19 14.47 -10.58 -6.41
N PRO A 20 13.68 -10.30 -7.45
CA PRO A 20 13.25 -11.28 -8.44
C PRO A 20 14.42 -11.98 -9.14
N LYS A 21 14.11 -13.16 -9.74
CA LYS A 21 15.09 -13.97 -10.48
C LYS A 21 15.83 -13.13 -11.54
N ALA A 22 15.11 -12.33 -12.32
CA ALA A 22 15.66 -11.42 -13.34
C ALA A 22 16.79 -10.54 -12.78
N TYR A 23 16.64 -9.96 -11.60
CA TYR A 23 17.68 -9.12 -10.99
C TYR A 23 18.88 -9.93 -10.50
N LYS A 24 18.64 -11.10 -9.92
CA LYS A 24 19.70 -11.97 -9.39
C LYS A 24 20.61 -12.49 -10.51
N GLU A 25 20.01 -12.91 -11.61
CA GLU A 25 20.74 -13.47 -12.77
C GLU A 25 21.52 -12.41 -13.53
N ASN A 26 21.04 -11.17 -13.55
CA ASN A 26 21.74 -10.04 -14.17
C ASN A 26 22.66 -9.27 -13.19
N GLY A 27 22.82 -9.71 -11.95
CA GLY A 27 23.67 -9.04 -10.95
C GLY A 27 23.17 -7.65 -10.53
N LEU A 28 21.90 -7.32 -10.79
CA LEU A 28 21.30 -6.01 -10.52
C LEU A 28 21.04 -5.82 -9.03
N LYS A 29 21.42 -4.66 -8.50
CA LYS A 29 21.27 -4.32 -7.10
C LYS A 29 20.46 -3.04 -6.93
N VAL A 30 19.61 -3.02 -5.92
CA VAL A 30 18.87 -1.83 -5.50
C VAL A 30 19.71 -1.07 -4.49
N HIS A 31 19.96 0.21 -4.77
CA HIS A 31 20.80 1.09 -3.95
C HIS A 31 19.97 2.15 -3.22
N MET A 32 18.83 2.54 -3.77
CA MET A 32 17.92 3.56 -3.27
C MET A 32 16.48 3.24 -3.64
N THR A 33 15.54 3.99 -3.10
CA THR A 33 14.12 3.94 -3.44
C THR A 33 13.66 5.30 -3.96
N ASN A 34 12.42 5.37 -4.47
CA ASN A 34 11.77 6.66 -4.73
C ASN A 34 11.45 7.38 -3.40
N ILE A 35 10.95 8.62 -3.50
CA ILE A 35 10.59 9.42 -2.34
C ILE A 35 9.49 8.78 -1.49
N CYS A 36 8.57 8.02 -2.08
CA CYS A 36 7.49 7.34 -1.36
C CYS A 36 7.88 5.94 -0.85
N SER A 37 9.12 5.49 -1.09
CA SER A 37 9.73 4.23 -0.60
C SER A 37 9.18 2.92 -1.14
N GLU A 38 8.16 2.91 -2.03
CA GLU A 38 7.61 1.69 -2.62
C GLU A 38 8.37 1.19 -3.84
N ILE A 39 9.07 2.06 -4.57
CA ILE A 39 9.85 1.68 -5.76
C ILE A 39 11.25 1.25 -5.33
N ALA A 40 11.53 -0.03 -5.51
CA ALA A 40 12.80 -0.65 -5.15
C ALA A 40 13.43 -1.29 -6.40
N LEU A 41 13.99 -0.46 -7.26
CA LEU A 41 14.56 -0.84 -8.55
C LEU A 41 16.04 -0.47 -8.65
N HIS A 42 16.73 -1.12 -9.59
CA HIS A 42 18.15 -0.89 -9.86
C HIS A 42 18.43 0.50 -10.43
N THR A 43 19.50 1.10 -9.94
CA THR A 43 20.07 2.34 -10.49
C THR A 43 21.60 2.24 -10.52
N ASP A 44 22.21 2.79 -11.56
CA ASP A 44 23.65 2.99 -11.70
C ASP A 44 23.94 4.23 -12.58
N GLU A 45 25.16 4.39 -13.04
CA GLU A 45 25.57 5.50 -13.91
C GLU A 45 24.76 5.58 -15.22
N ASN A 46 24.26 4.44 -15.70
CA ASN A 46 23.58 4.29 -16.99
C ASN A 46 22.09 3.99 -16.88
N HIS A 47 21.58 3.74 -15.67
CA HIS A 47 20.21 3.31 -15.46
C HIS A 47 19.53 4.10 -14.34
N SER A 48 18.34 4.62 -14.64
CA SER A 48 17.41 5.21 -13.68
C SER A 48 16.06 4.51 -13.79
N PHE A 49 15.42 4.23 -12.66
CA PHE A 49 14.11 3.58 -12.68
C PHE A 49 12.99 4.52 -13.13
N VAL A 50 11.92 3.92 -13.63
CA VAL A 50 10.65 4.56 -13.95
C VAL A 50 9.59 4.08 -12.97
N CYS A 51 8.81 5.01 -12.42
CA CYS A 51 7.69 4.71 -11.55
C CYS A 51 6.42 4.51 -12.39
N CYS A 52 6.04 3.25 -12.67
CA CYS A 52 4.86 2.89 -13.44
C CYS A 52 3.87 2.15 -12.53
N LEU A 53 2.91 2.88 -11.96
CA LEU A 53 2.05 2.41 -10.87
C LEU A 53 0.57 2.46 -11.21
N SER A 54 -0.17 1.53 -10.60
CA SER A 54 -1.62 1.58 -10.45
C SER A 54 -2.02 0.93 -9.12
N SER A 55 -3.27 1.16 -8.67
CA SER A 55 -3.77 0.62 -7.41
C SER A 55 -5.20 0.14 -7.53
N LEU A 56 -5.46 -1.09 -7.10
CA LEU A 56 -6.79 -1.68 -7.03
C LEU A 56 -7.51 -1.20 -5.77
N ASN A 57 -8.78 -0.82 -5.89
CA ASN A 57 -9.60 -0.40 -4.76
C ASN A 57 -10.15 -1.61 -4.01
N LEU A 58 -9.61 -1.90 -2.82
CA LEU A 58 -10.03 -3.03 -2.00
C LEU A 58 -11.43 -2.87 -1.39
N ALA A 59 -11.93 -1.65 -1.20
CA ALA A 59 -13.33 -1.46 -0.82
C ALA A 59 -14.32 -2.01 -1.87
N LYS A 60 -13.82 -2.30 -3.09
CA LYS A 60 -14.54 -2.93 -4.18
C LYS A 60 -14.09 -4.37 -4.46
N TYR A 61 -13.37 -5.01 -3.51
CA TYR A 61 -12.79 -6.33 -3.71
C TYR A 61 -13.81 -7.37 -4.16
N ASP A 62 -14.99 -7.41 -3.52
CA ASP A 62 -16.04 -8.38 -3.88
C ASP A 62 -16.62 -8.17 -5.27
N GLU A 63 -16.51 -6.95 -5.83
CA GLU A 63 -16.97 -6.65 -7.19
C GLU A 63 -15.98 -7.12 -8.26
N TRP A 64 -14.69 -7.18 -7.94
CA TRP A 64 -13.66 -7.47 -8.93
C TRP A 64 -12.86 -8.75 -8.71
N LYS A 65 -12.91 -9.38 -7.53
CA LYS A 65 -12.08 -10.56 -7.18
C LYS A 65 -12.21 -11.74 -8.14
N ASP A 66 -13.38 -11.91 -8.77
CA ASP A 66 -13.68 -12.99 -9.70
C ASP A 66 -13.63 -12.54 -11.17
N THR A 67 -13.00 -11.39 -11.45
CA THR A 67 -12.82 -10.82 -12.79
C THR A 67 -11.34 -10.85 -13.22
N ASN A 68 -11.06 -10.49 -14.47
CA ASN A 68 -9.70 -10.39 -14.98
C ASN A 68 -9.00 -9.05 -14.65
N ILE A 69 -9.52 -8.21 -13.76
CA ILE A 69 -9.03 -6.84 -13.54
C ILE A 69 -7.54 -6.77 -13.19
N ILE A 70 -7.00 -7.74 -12.44
CA ILE A 70 -5.57 -7.80 -12.09
C ILE A 70 -4.75 -8.06 -13.35
N TYR A 71 -5.17 -9.03 -14.14
CA TYR A 71 -4.55 -9.39 -15.41
C TYR A 71 -4.56 -8.20 -16.39
N ASP A 72 -5.72 -7.59 -16.59
CA ASP A 72 -5.91 -6.45 -17.48
C ASP A 72 -5.12 -5.22 -17.02
N ALA A 73 -5.01 -4.99 -15.71
CA ALA A 73 -4.21 -3.90 -15.14
C ALA A 73 -2.72 -4.06 -15.44
N ILE A 74 -2.17 -5.27 -15.46
CA ILE A 74 -0.78 -5.52 -15.83
C ILE A 74 -0.57 -5.28 -17.32
N TRP A 75 -1.48 -5.72 -18.18
CA TRP A 75 -1.45 -5.41 -19.61
C TRP A 75 -1.52 -3.91 -19.88
N PHE A 76 -2.41 -3.22 -19.18
CA PHE A 76 -2.53 -1.76 -19.27
C PHE A 76 -1.23 -1.06 -18.84
N LEU A 77 -0.64 -1.46 -17.71
CA LEU A 77 0.61 -0.87 -17.21
C LEU A 77 1.80 -1.14 -18.13
N ASP A 78 1.89 -2.33 -18.76
CA ASP A 78 2.92 -2.60 -19.76
C ASP A 78 2.74 -1.73 -21.01
N GLY A 79 1.49 -1.46 -21.42
CA GLY A 79 1.17 -0.47 -22.45
C GLY A 79 1.58 0.95 -22.08
N VAL A 80 1.34 1.37 -20.83
CA VAL A 80 1.80 2.68 -20.30
C VAL A 80 3.33 2.76 -20.30
N MET A 81 4.03 1.68 -19.95
CA MET A 81 5.49 1.62 -20.03
C MET A 81 5.97 1.76 -21.48
N GLU A 82 5.32 1.10 -22.42
CA GLU A 82 5.64 1.26 -23.85
C GLU A 82 5.43 2.70 -24.33
N GLU A 83 4.30 3.30 -23.98
CA GLU A 83 4.02 4.71 -24.31
C GLU A 83 5.08 5.66 -23.75
N PHE A 84 5.52 5.43 -22.50
CA PHE A 84 6.65 6.18 -21.93
C PHE A 84 7.91 6.03 -22.78
N ILE A 85 8.29 4.81 -23.15
CA ILE A 85 9.49 4.54 -23.96
C ILE A 85 9.43 5.31 -25.29
N GLN A 86 8.29 5.26 -25.96
CA GLN A 86 8.10 5.91 -27.26
C GLN A 86 8.11 7.44 -27.16
N ARG A 87 7.40 8.01 -26.19
CA ARG A 87 7.32 9.48 -26.01
C ARG A 87 8.59 10.10 -25.46
N ALA A 88 9.31 9.39 -24.59
CA ALA A 88 10.56 9.91 -24.04
C ALA A 88 11.74 9.79 -25.00
N LYS A 89 11.62 9.00 -26.08
CA LYS A 89 12.68 8.81 -27.07
C LYS A 89 13.13 10.13 -27.68
N GLY A 90 14.43 10.43 -27.58
CA GLY A 90 15.01 11.67 -28.08
C GLY A 90 14.89 12.87 -27.14
N LEU A 91 14.21 12.75 -26.01
CA LEU A 91 14.17 13.79 -24.98
C LEU A 91 15.45 13.74 -24.13
N ARG A 92 16.15 14.89 -24.03
CA ARG A 92 17.35 15.01 -23.22
C ARG A 92 17.07 14.75 -21.75
N GLY A 93 17.90 13.93 -21.11
CA GLY A 93 17.82 13.61 -19.68
C GLY A 93 16.97 12.37 -19.35
N PHE A 94 16.34 11.73 -20.34
CA PHE A 94 15.57 10.50 -20.17
C PHE A 94 16.31 9.23 -20.60
N GLU A 95 17.53 9.34 -21.07
CA GLU A 95 18.28 8.23 -21.67
C GLU A 95 18.45 7.05 -20.71
N ASN A 96 18.79 7.32 -19.45
CA ASN A 96 18.95 6.29 -18.41
C ASN A 96 17.60 5.62 -18.05
N SER A 97 16.54 6.41 -17.98
CA SER A 97 15.19 5.91 -17.69
C SER A 97 14.64 5.05 -18.82
N ILE A 98 14.87 5.47 -20.08
CA ILE A 98 14.48 4.69 -21.27
C ILE A 98 15.22 3.35 -21.29
N ARG A 99 16.55 3.35 -21.02
CA ARG A 99 17.33 2.11 -20.98
C ARG A 99 16.81 1.13 -19.94
N SER A 100 16.49 1.60 -18.74
CA SER A 100 15.90 0.77 -17.69
C SER A 100 14.52 0.27 -18.07
N ALA A 101 13.67 1.13 -18.62
CA ALA A 101 12.35 0.78 -19.10
C ALA A 101 12.39 -0.30 -20.20
N GLN A 102 13.25 -0.15 -21.18
CA GLN A 102 13.41 -1.11 -22.28
C GLN A 102 13.95 -2.47 -21.81
N LYS A 103 14.92 -2.46 -20.88
CA LYS A 103 15.58 -3.69 -20.43
C LYS A 103 14.78 -4.46 -19.37
N GLY A 104 13.98 -3.78 -18.58
CA GLY A 104 13.35 -4.39 -17.40
C GLY A 104 11.83 -4.30 -17.34
N ARG A 105 11.22 -3.29 -17.96
CA ARG A 105 9.76 -3.05 -17.99
C ARG A 105 9.10 -3.23 -16.62
N ALA A 106 9.72 -2.70 -15.55
CA ALA A 106 9.25 -2.88 -14.19
C ALA A 106 7.93 -2.13 -13.95
N LEU A 107 6.94 -2.83 -13.37
CA LEU A 107 5.61 -2.33 -13.04
C LEU A 107 5.41 -2.36 -11.53
N GLY A 108 4.37 -1.66 -11.05
CA GLY A 108 4.00 -1.63 -9.64
C GLY A 108 2.49 -1.57 -9.45
N LEU A 109 1.82 -2.71 -9.58
CA LEU A 109 0.42 -2.82 -9.21
C LEU A 109 0.31 -2.95 -7.69
N GLY A 110 -0.41 -2.04 -7.07
CA GLY A 110 -0.67 -2.01 -5.64
C GLY A 110 -2.16 -1.99 -5.32
N VAL A 111 -2.45 -1.55 -4.10
CA VAL A 111 -3.82 -1.46 -3.59
C VAL A 111 -4.04 -0.15 -2.84
N LEU A 112 -5.31 0.25 -2.72
CA LEU A 112 -5.79 1.28 -1.81
C LEU A 112 -7.06 0.79 -1.09
N GLY A 113 -7.44 1.44 0.00
CA GLY A 113 -8.67 1.11 0.71
C GLY A 113 -8.59 -0.10 1.65
N TRP A 114 -7.40 -0.52 2.07
CA TRP A 114 -7.22 -1.70 2.93
C TRP A 114 -8.03 -1.62 4.23
N HIS A 115 -7.88 -0.52 4.99
CA HIS A 115 -8.61 -0.39 6.26
C HIS A 115 -10.12 -0.25 6.03
N THR A 116 -10.54 0.47 4.99
CA THR A 116 -11.96 0.55 4.60
C THR A 116 -12.53 -0.84 4.29
N TYR A 117 -11.80 -1.67 3.55
CA TYR A 117 -12.20 -3.06 3.28
C TYR A 117 -12.39 -3.86 4.57
N LEU A 118 -11.43 -3.80 5.49
CA LEU A 118 -11.53 -4.49 6.77
C LEU A 118 -12.75 -4.01 7.57
N GLN A 119 -12.95 -2.69 7.65
CA GLN A 119 -14.10 -2.11 8.35
C GLN A 119 -15.44 -2.52 7.74
N GLU A 120 -15.55 -2.58 6.43
CA GLU A 120 -16.76 -3.06 5.73
C GLU A 120 -17.04 -4.54 5.99
N LYS A 121 -16.01 -5.35 6.22
CA LYS A 121 -16.13 -6.76 6.64
C LYS A 121 -16.34 -6.94 8.14
N GLY A 122 -16.28 -5.88 8.94
CA GLY A 122 -16.33 -5.94 10.40
C GLY A 122 -15.10 -6.61 11.01
N ILE A 123 -13.95 -6.48 10.36
CA ILE A 123 -12.67 -7.07 10.78
C ILE A 123 -11.79 -5.96 11.36
N PRO A 124 -11.26 -6.11 12.59
CA PRO A 124 -10.28 -5.18 13.14
C PRO A 124 -8.98 -5.22 12.33
N PHE A 125 -8.26 -4.10 12.33
CA PHE A 125 -6.96 -4.05 11.66
C PHE A 125 -5.97 -5.05 12.26
N GLU A 126 -6.04 -5.27 13.57
CA GLU A 126 -5.19 -6.18 14.33
C GLU A 126 -5.75 -7.61 14.32
N GLY A 127 -4.86 -8.60 14.44
CA GLY A 127 -5.22 -9.99 14.68
C GLY A 127 -5.25 -10.89 13.45
N LEU A 128 -5.68 -12.14 13.67
CA LEU A 128 -5.54 -13.22 12.69
C LEU A 128 -6.47 -13.06 11.46
N LEU A 129 -7.64 -12.46 11.63
CA LEU A 129 -8.59 -12.28 10.52
C LEU A 129 -8.01 -11.35 9.44
N SER A 130 -7.45 -10.22 9.84
CA SER A 130 -6.81 -9.28 8.91
C SER A 130 -5.55 -9.88 8.25
N GLN A 131 -4.80 -10.71 8.98
CA GLN A 131 -3.67 -11.46 8.42
C GLN A 131 -4.13 -12.51 7.40
N PHE A 132 -5.24 -13.18 7.64
CA PHE A 132 -5.84 -14.12 6.69
C PHE A 132 -6.26 -13.40 5.40
N GLU A 133 -6.98 -12.30 5.52
CA GLU A 133 -7.38 -11.49 4.36
C GLU A 133 -6.17 -10.92 3.60
N THR A 134 -5.10 -10.54 4.32
CA THR A 134 -3.83 -10.14 3.69
C THR A 134 -3.28 -11.25 2.79
N ARG A 135 -3.17 -12.49 3.31
CA ARG A 135 -2.66 -13.62 2.52
C ARG A 135 -3.54 -13.91 1.32
N LYS A 136 -4.85 -13.97 1.51
CA LYS A 136 -5.84 -14.26 0.48
C LYS A 136 -5.73 -13.28 -0.69
N ILE A 137 -5.83 -11.98 -0.41
CA ILE A 137 -5.87 -10.93 -1.43
C ILE A 137 -4.51 -10.80 -2.13
N PHE A 138 -3.42 -10.72 -1.38
CA PHE A 138 -2.11 -10.48 -1.97
C PHE A 138 -1.54 -11.71 -2.68
N SER A 139 -1.94 -12.94 -2.30
CA SER A 139 -1.62 -14.14 -3.09
C SER A 139 -2.34 -14.15 -4.44
N GLN A 140 -3.61 -13.75 -4.48
CA GLN A 140 -4.37 -13.59 -5.71
C GLN A 140 -3.71 -12.57 -6.64
N ILE A 141 -3.40 -11.37 -6.11
CA ILE A 141 -2.72 -10.32 -6.90
C ILE A 141 -1.38 -10.83 -7.44
N LYS A 142 -0.63 -11.59 -6.64
CA LYS A 142 0.63 -12.18 -7.09
C LYS A 142 0.42 -13.15 -8.25
N ILE A 143 -0.44 -14.14 -8.09
CA ILE A 143 -0.68 -15.19 -9.10
C ILE A 143 -1.16 -14.58 -10.42
N GLU A 144 -2.17 -13.72 -10.37
CA GLU A 144 -2.76 -13.13 -11.57
C GLU A 144 -1.82 -12.15 -12.29
N SER A 145 -1.05 -11.35 -11.54
CA SER A 145 -0.06 -10.45 -12.14
C SER A 145 1.10 -11.22 -12.80
N GLU A 146 1.54 -12.33 -12.20
CA GLU A 146 2.55 -13.20 -12.79
C GLU A 146 2.03 -13.89 -14.06
N ARG A 147 0.79 -14.39 -14.04
CA ARG A 147 0.12 -14.97 -15.23
C ARG A 147 0.05 -13.96 -16.38
N ALA A 148 -0.29 -12.71 -16.08
CA ALA A 148 -0.36 -11.64 -17.07
C ALA A 148 1.01 -11.32 -17.69
N SER A 149 2.06 -11.26 -16.87
CA SER A 149 3.41 -10.99 -17.36
C SER A 149 3.98 -12.13 -18.21
N MET A 150 3.62 -13.39 -17.89
CA MET A 150 3.97 -14.55 -18.75
C MET A 150 3.28 -14.46 -20.12
N ALA A 151 1.98 -14.18 -20.17
CA ALA A 151 1.25 -14.00 -21.42
C ALA A 151 1.77 -12.81 -22.25
N LEU A 152 2.19 -11.72 -21.59
CA LEU A 152 2.87 -10.60 -22.25
C LEU A 152 4.22 -11.01 -22.83
N ALA A 153 4.99 -11.88 -22.16
CA ALA A 153 6.25 -12.41 -22.67
C ALA A 153 6.03 -13.32 -23.89
N GLU A 154 5.00 -14.14 -23.88
CA GLU A 154 4.61 -14.97 -25.04
C GLU A 154 4.22 -14.10 -26.24
N THR A 155 3.53 -12.98 -26.01
CA THR A 155 3.01 -12.12 -27.08
C THR A 155 4.10 -11.18 -27.65
N TYR A 156 4.91 -10.57 -26.78
CA TYR A 156 5.84 -9.49 -27.15
C TYR A 156 7.31 -9.80 -26.88
N GLY A 157 7.61 -11.00 -26.38
CA GLY A 157 8.96 -11.42 -26.01
C GLY A 157 9.41 -10.92 -24.64
N GLU A 158 10.50 -11.48 -24.16
CA GLU A 158 11.18 -11.12 -22.93
C GLU A 158 12.16 -9.97 -23.17
N PRO A 159 12.13 -8.89 -22.37
CA PRO A 159 13.18 -7.86 -22.46
C PRO A 159 14.51 -8.39 -21.87
N LEU A 160 15.61 -7.68 -22.15
CA LEU A 160 16.96 -8.15 -21.86
C LEU A 160 17.16 -8.66 -20.42
N TRP A 161 16.65 -7.95 -19.41
CA TRP A 161 16.80 -8.36 -18.00
C TRP A 161 15.88 -9.50 -17.60
N CYS A 162 14.90 -9.84 -18.42
CA CYS A 162 13.99 -10.96 -18.19
C CYS A 162 14.34 -12.19 -19.04
N ALA A 163 15.38 -12.15 -19.87
CA ALA A 163 15.73 -13.25 -20.76
C ALA A 163 15.87 -14.59 -20.03
N GLY A 164 15.11 -15.60 -20.46
CA GLY A 164 15.10 -16.94 -19.87
C GLY A 164 14.28 -17.05 -18.56
N THR A 165 13.53 -16.03 -18.18
CA THR A 165 12.70 -16.06 -16.97
C THR A 165 11.25 -16.47 -17.21
N GLY A 166 10.74 -16.35 -18.43
CA GLY A 166 9.35 -16.53 -18.80
C GLY A 166 8.48 -15.30 -18.54
N TYR A 167 9.06 -14.17 -18.10
CA TYR A 167 8.32 -12.94 -17.78
C TYR A 167 8.70 -11.79 -18.70
N ARG A 168 7.73 -10.89 -18.95
CA ARG A 168 8.00 -9.63 -19.64
C ARG A 168 8.47 -8.52 -18.70
N ASN A 169 8.19 -8.61 -17.42
CA ASN A 169 8.42 -7.54 -16.44
C ASN A 169 9.31 -8.05 -15.30
N THR A 170 10.36 -7.33 -14.96
CA THR A 170 11.25 -7.69 -13.84
C THR A 170 10.54 -7.64 -12.50
N HIS A 171 9.61 -6.68 -12.35
CA HIS A 171 8.79 -6.46 -11.16
C HIS A 171 7.36 -6.16 -11.58
N LEU A 172 6.40 -6.50 -10.74
CA LEU A 172 4.97 -6.39 -11.03
C LEU A 172 4.18 -5.64 -9.96
N ARG A 173 4.67 -5.61 -8.71
CA ARG A 173 3.89 -5.19 -7.54
C ARG A 173 4.65 -4.21 -6.65
N ALA A 174 3.99 -3.08 -6.34
CA ALA A 174 4.43 -2.09 -5.36
C ALA A 174 3.20 -1.45 -4.70
N VAL A 175 3.29 -1.06 -3.44
CA VAL A 175 2.16 -0.42 -2.76
C VAL A 175 2.49 1.03 -2.45
N ALA A 176 1.88 1.92 -3.22
CA ALA A 176 2.01 3.36 -3.10
C ALA A 176 1.14 3.94 -1.95
N PRO A 177 1.44 5.15 -1.47
CA PRO A 177 0.67 5.79 -0.39
C PRO A 177 -0.79 6.13 -0.80
N THR A 178 -1.04 6.46 -2.06
CA THR A 178 -2.35 6.76 -2.70
C THR A 178 -3.21 7.83 -1.99
N VAL A 179 -2.61 8.77 -1.26
CA VAL A 179 -3.34 9.76 -0.43
C VAL A 179 -4.39 10.56 -1.21
N SER A 180 -4.08 10.97 -2.44
CA SER A 180 -5.03 11.71 -3.30
C SER A 180 -6.00 10.78 -4.02
N ASN A 181 -5.50 9.65 -4.54
CA ASN A 181 -6.31 8.71 -5.31
C ASN A 181 -7.41 8.05 -4.48
N SER A 182 -7.14 7.74 -3.21
CA SER A 182 -8.12 7.15 -2.30
C SER A 182 -9.34 8.05 -2.08
N LYS A 183 -9.15 9.37 -2.08
CA LYS A 183 -10.25 10.34 -1.99
C LYS A 183 -11.13 10.32 -3.23
N LEU A 184 -10.51 10.28 -4.41
CA LEU A 184 -11.23 10.19 -5.70
C LEU A 184 -11.92 8.85 -5.89
N SER A 185 -11.33 7.78 -5.34
CA SER A 185 -11.84 6.40 -5.44
C SER A 185 -12.95 6.07 -4.43
N GLY A 186 -13.72 7.06 -3.98
CA GLY A 186 -14.84 6.88 -3.08
C GLY A 186 -14.55 7.23 -1.61
N ASN A 187 -13.51 8.03 -1.35
CA ASN A 187 -13.08 8.44 -0.02
C ASN A 187 -12.81 7.21 0.88
N VAL A 188 -11.96 6.32 0.41
CA VAL A 188 -11.50 5.14 1.13
C VAL A 188 -10.16 5.41 1.83
N SER A 189 -9.71 4.51 2.69
CA SER A 189 -8.39 4.64 3.33
C SER A 189 -7.25 4.60 2.31
N ALA A 190 -6.17 5.33 2.59
CA ALA A 190 -5.02 5.42 1.70
C ALA A 190 -4.18 4.14 1.74
N GLY A 191 -3.83 3.59 0.59
CA GLY A 191 -2.97 2.42 0.47
C GLY A 191 -3.38 1.27 1.39
N ILE A 192 -2.42 0.86 2.21
CA ILE A 192 -2.60 -0.18 3.24
C ILE A 192 -2.70 0.41 4.65
N GLU A 193 -2.80 1.72 4.77
CA GLU A 193 -2.76 2.41 6.06
C GLU A 193 -4.11 2.40 6.78
N PRO A 194 -4.08 2.38 8.12
CA PRO A 194 -5.26 2.67 8.90
C PRO A 194 -5.75 4.11 8.69
N TRP A 195 -7.04 4.35 8.90
CA TRP A 195 -7.57 5.70 9.00
C TRP A 195 -6.88 6.46 10.13
N ALA A 196 -6.36 7.65 9.84
CA ALA A 196 -5.74 8.51 10.85
C ALA A 196 -6.77 9.02 11.89
N ALA A 197 -8.02 9.22 11.45
CA ALA A 197 -9.15 9.67 12.27
C ALA A 197 -10.46 9.26 11.58
N ASN A 198 -11.52 8.97 12.36
CA ASN A 198 -12.85 8.67 11.82
C ASN A 198 -13.64 9.92 11.40
N VAL A 199 -13.22 11.09 11.85
CA VAL A 199 -13.66 12.41 11.37
C VAL A 199 -12.51 13.39 11.46
N PHE A 200 -12.36 14.25 10.46
CA PHE A 200 -11.32 15.28 10.42
C PHE A 200 -11.75 16.46 9.53
N THR A 201 -11.08 17.59 9.72
CA THR A 201 -11.25 18.76 8.85
C THR A 201 -10.23 18.71 7.71
N GLU A 202 -10.70 18.93 6.49
CA GLU A 202 -9.87 19.04 5.31
C GLU A 202 -9.95 20.46 4.76
N GLN A 203 -8.80 21.13 4.63
CA GLN A 203 -8.70 22.42 3.94
C GLN A 203 -8.43 22.20 2.46
N SER A 204 -9.16 22.88 1.63
CA SER A 204 -8.95 22.95 0.18
C SER A 204 -9.05 24.39 -0.31
N ALA A 205 -8.68 24.63 -1.57
CA ALA A 205 -8.88 25.95 -2.20
C ALA A 205 -10.34 26.43 -2.19
N LYS A 206 -11.31 25.51 -2.01
CA LYS A 206 -12.74 25.80 -1.97
C LYS A 206 -13.30 25.97 -0.55
N GLY A 207 -12.47 25.86 0.48
CA GLY A 207 -12.87 26.00 1.88
C GLY A 207 -12.50 24.80 2.75
N THR A 208 -12.99 24.82 3.99
CA THR A 208 -12.79 23.76 4.99
C THR A 208 -14.00 22.84 5.01
N PHE A 209 -13.76 21.54 4.91
CA PHE A 209 -14.80 20.51 4.88
C PHE A 209 -14.58 19.52 6.01
N ILE A 210 -15.66 19.07 6.63
CA ILE A 210 -15.63 17.97 7.59
C ILE A 210 -15.74 16.66 6.81
N ARG A 211 -14.72 15.81 6.92
CA ARG A 211 -14.71 14.48 6.33
C ARG A 211 -15.03 13.44 7.40
N LYS A 212 -15.95 12.55 7.09
CA LYS A 212 -16.40 11.47 7.96
C LYS A 212 -16.01 10.14 7.32
N ASN A 213 -15.55 9.17 8.13
CA ASN A 213 -15.32 7.81 7.67
C ASN A 213 -16.63 7.23 7.13
N PRO A 214 -16.68 6.83 5.84
CA PRO A 214 -17.94 6.40 5.21
C PRO A 214 -18.51 5.13 5.85
N THR A 215 -17.66 4.22 6.29
CA THR A 215 -18.08 2.95 6.89
C THR A 215 -18.67 3.18 8.27
N LEU A 216 -18.06 4.03 9.09
CA LEU A 216 -18.62 4.43 10.37
C LEU A 216 -19.95 5.17 10.19
N LEU A 217 -20.04 6.07 9.20
CA LEU A 217 -21.29 6.78 8.89
C LEU A 217 -22.43 5.80 8.55
N LYS A 218 -22.16 4.75 7.77
CA LYS A 218 -23.14 3.68 7.47
C LYS A 218 -23.58 2.96 8.75
N LEU A 219 -22.62 2.63 9.63
CA LEU A 219 -22.90 1.97 10.90
C LEU A 219 -23.81 2.81 11.80
N LEU A 220 -23.44 4.07 12.04
CA LEU A 220 -24.22 4.99 12.88
C LEU A 220 -25.64 5.21 12.33
N ARG A 221 -25.80 5.29 11.02
CA ARG A 221 -27.12 5.37 10.36
C ARG A 221 -27.94 4.09 10.58
N LYS A 222 -27.33 2.92 10.41
CA LYS A 222 -27.98 1.62 10.63
C LYS A 222 -28.55 1.49 12.04
N HIS A 223 -27.81 1.97 13.04
CA HIS A 223 -28.21 1.93 14.45
C HIS A 223 -29.01 3.17 14.90
N LYS A 224 -29.36 4.10 13.98
CA LYS A 224 -30.15 5.31 14.24
C LYS A 224 -29.50 6.27 15.26
N ILE A 225 -28.19 6.23 15.39
CA ILE A 225 -27.41 7.09 16.30
C ILE A 225 -26.55 8.12 15.53
N ASN A 226 -26.79 8.32 14.24
CA ASN A 226 -26.07 9.29 13.43
C ASN A 226 -26.60 10.71 13.70
N ASN A 227 -25.98 11.43 14.61
CA ASN A 227 -26.29 12.82 14.95
C ASN A 227 -25.02 13.67 15.10
N ASN A 228 -25.18 15.00 15.18
CA ASN A 228 -24.05 15.92 15.27
C ASN A 228 -23.31 15.82 16.61
N GLU A 229 -23.97 15.44 17.69
CA GLU A 229 -23.35 15.31 19.01
C GLU A 229 -22.27 14.24 18.98
N ILE A 230 -22.58 13.04 18.47
CA ILE A 230 -21.62 11.94 18.33
C ILE A 230 -20.45 12.37 17.44
N TRP A 231 -20.69 13.00 16.28
CA TRP A 231 -19.59 13.43 15.43
C TRP A 231 -18.71 14.50 16.05
N ASN A 232 -19.30 15.40 16.85
CA ASN A 232 -18.54 16.41 17.59
C ASN A 232 -17.69 15.78 18.71
N LYS A 233 -18.21 14.77 19.42
CA LYS A 233 -17.43 13.99 20.40
C LYS A 233 -16.23 13.30 19.72
N ILE A 234 -16.46 12.58 18.62
CA ILE A 234 -15.41 11.92 17.86
C ILE A 234 -14.35 12.94 17.37
N LEU A 235 -14.78 14.10 16.87
CA LEU A 235 -13.87 15.16 16.40
C LEU A 235 -13.04 15.75 17.56
N ALA A 236 -13.66 15.98 18.70
CA ALA A 236 -12.98 16.49 19.90
C ALA A 236 -11.93 15.54 20.45
N ASP A 237 -12.18 14.22 20.31
CA ASP A 237 -11.23 13.14 20.68
C ASP A 237 -10.31 12.74 19.51
N GLY A 238 -9.93 13.70 18.65
CA GLY A 238 -8.97 13.47 17.57
C GLY A 238 -9.38 12.43 16.54
N GLY A 239 -10.67 12.11 16.45
CA GLY A 239 -11.22 11.13 15.52
C GLY A 239 -11.37 9.72 16.08
N SER A 240 -11.08 9.51 17.37
CA SER A 240 -11.30 8.25 18.09
C SER A 240 -12.80 7.98 18.32
N VAL A 241 -13.15 6.71 18.39
CA VAL A 241 -14.50 6.25 18.79
C VAL A 241 -14.49 5.58 20.17
N GLN A 242 -13.35 5.55 20.87
CA GLN A 242 -13.21 4.75 22.08
C GLN A 242 -14.10 5.24 23.22
N ASP A 243 -14.34 6.55 23.32
CA ASP A 243 -15.17 7.18 24.35
C ASP A 243 -16.65 7.37 23.95
N ILE A 244 -17.08 6.75 22.85
CA ILE A 244 -18.47 6.81 22.38
C ILE A 244 -19.27 5.64 23.00
N SER A 245 -19.97 5.90 24.11
CA SER A 245 -20.74 4.88 24.86
C SER A 245 -21.83 4.20 24.01
N GLU A 246 -22.40 4.91 23.04
CA GLU A 246 -23.41 4.39 22.11
C GLU A 246 -22.88 3.24 21.24
N LEU A 247 -21.55 3.08 21.13
CA LEU A 247 -20.91 1.97 20.40
C LEU A 247 -20.56 0.77 21.29
N ASP A 248 -20.72 0.84 22.61
CA ASP A 248 -20.31 -0.22 23.55
C ASP A 248 -21.03 -1.55 23.30
N THR A 249 -22.29 -1.49 22.88
CA THR A 249 -23.13 -2.66 22.64
C THR A 249 -23.21 -3.08 21.17
N ILE A 250 -22.54 -2.32 20.29
CA ILE A 250 -22.59 -2.59 18.85
C ILE A 250 -21.43 -3.52 18.47
N THR A 251 -21.80 -4.67 17.90
CA THR A 251 -20.85 -5.61 17.28
C THR A 251 -20.98 -5.60 15.76
N MET A 252 -19.92 -6.02 15.11
CA MET A 252 -19.82 -6.14 13.66
C MET A 252 -19.59 -7.61 13.24
N GLY A 253 -19.00 -7.85 12.10
CA GLY A 253 -18.72 -9.22 11.65
C GLY A 253 -17.96 -10.04 12.72
N HIS A 254 -18.35 -11.31 12.89
CA HIS A 254 -17.75 -12.21 13.88
C HIS A 254 -17.96 -11.76 15.35
N ASP A 255 -19.04 -11.03 15.65
CA ASP A 255 -19.37 -10.50 16.99
C ASP A 255 -18.27 -9.58 17.59
N ILE A 256 -17.48 -8.95 16.74
CA ILE A 256 -16.39 -8.07 17.15
C ILE A 256 -16.95 -6.70 17.53
N PRO A 257 -16.53 -6.12 18.67
CA PRO A 257 -16.96 -4.78 19.06
C PRO A 257 -16.62 -3.74 17.98
N ALA A 258 -17.58 -2.86 17.66
CA ALA A 258 -17.38 -1.82 16.65
C ALA A 258 -16.18 -0.94 16.96
N LYS A 259 -15.92 -0.64 18.22
CA LYS A 259 -14.75 0.15 18.66
C LYS A 259 -13.41 -0.45 18.22
N GLU A 260 -13.27 -1.78 18.24
CA GLU A 260 -12.06 -2.46 17.76
C GLU A 260 -11.87 -2.31 16.24
N VAL A 261 -12.97 -2.34 15.48
CA VAL A 261 -12.95 -2.21 14.02
C VAL A 261 -12.63 -0.78 13.56
N PHE A 262 -13.03 0.22 14.34
CA PHE A 262 -12.82 1.64 14.02
C PHE A 262 -11.66 2.30 14.78
N LYS A 263 -10.74 1.51 15.35
CA LYS A 263 -9.46 2.06 15.84
C LYS A 263 -8.76 2.91 14.80
N THR A 264 -8.27 4.05 15.21
CA THR A 264 -7.47 4.94 14.39
C THR A 264 -6.02 4.47 14.30
N PHE A 265 -5.25 5.03 13.40
CA PHE A 265 -3.85 4.67 13.20
C PHE A 265 -3.02 4.72 14.49
N LYS A 266 -3.25 5.73 15.34
CA LYS A 266 -2.52 5.90 16.60
C LYS A 266 -2.92 4.88 17.67
N GLU A 267 -4.12 4.32 17.59
CA GLU A 267 -4.65 3.34 18.54
C GLU A 267 -4.22 1.91 18.19
N ILE A 268 -3.84 1.67 16.93
CA ILE A 268 -3.38 0.37 16.46
C ILE A 268 -1.95 0.10 16.94
N ASN A 269 -1.72 -1.11 17.44
CA ASN A 269 -0.37 -1.56 17.84
C ASN A 269 0.57 -1.58 16.64
N GLN A 270 1.63 -0.77 16.70
CA GLN A 270 2.58 -0.63 15.60
C GLN A 270 3.39 -1.90 15.30
N LEU A 271 3.50 -2.84 16.25
CA LEU A 271 4.08 -4.15 15.99
C LEU A 271 3.18 -4.99 15.08
N GLU A 272 1.85 -4.92 15.28
CA GLU A 272 0.92 -5.63 14.42
C GLU A 272 0.93 -5.06 13.00
N LEU A 273 1.02 -3.73 12.87
CA LEU A 273 1.19 -3.08 11.57
C LEU A 273 2.43 -3.59 10.83
N VAL A 274 3.55 -3.71 11.54
CA VAL A 274 4.82 -4.24 11.01
C VAL A 274 4.71 -5.73 10.67
N ASN A 275 4.02 -6.52 11.49
CA ASN A 275 3.76 -7.94 11.22
C ASN A 275 2.99 -8.13 9.92
N GLN A 276 1.91 -7.37 9.72
CA GLN A 276 1.15 -7.39 8.48
C GLN A 276 1.96 -6.91 7.27
N ALA A 277 2.80 -5.88 7.46
CA ALA A 277 3.68 -5.41 6.40
C ALA A 277 4.68 -6.48 5.98
N GLY A 278 5.30 -7.19 6.94
CA GLY A 278 6.20 -8.31 6.67
C GLY A 278 5.51 -9.46 5.94
N LEU A 279 4.28 -9.77 6.36
CA LEU A 279 3.45 -10.79 5.70
C LEU A 279 3.13 -10.40 4.25
N ARG A 280 2.70 -9.16 4.03
CA ARG A 280 2.38 -8.59 2.71
C ARG A 280 3.60 -8.54 1.79
N GLN A 281 4.78 -8.22 2.35
CA GLN A 281 6.05 -8.13 1.61
C GLN A 281 6.47 -9.45 0.94
N GLN A 282 5.89 -10.59 1.34
CA GLN A 282 6.13 -11.88 0.67
C GLN A 282 5.49 -11.96 -0.72
N TYR A 283 4.49 -11.13 -0.96
CA TYR A 283 3.73 -11.07 -2.21
C TYR A 283 4.09 -9.84 -3.07
N ILE A 284 4.88 -8.90 -2.53
CA ILE A 284 5.28 -7.66 -3.21
C ILE A 284 6.76 -7.75 -3.57
N ASP A 285 7.05 -7.73 -4.87
CA ASP A 285 8.42 -7.83 -5.38
C ASP A 285 9.22 -6.53 -5.26
N GLN A 286 8.61 -5.37 -5.41
CA GLN A 286 9.20 -4.10 -5.03
C GLN A 286 9.04 -3.85 -3.52
N SER A 287 8.49 -2.72 -3.09
CA SER A 287 8.30 -2.41 -1.68
C SER A 287 6.90 -1.86 -1.38
N VAL A 288 6.69 -1.49 -0.13
CA VAL A 288 5.45 -0.93 0.40
C VAL A 288 5.78 0.39 1.09
N SER A 289 5.06 1.45 0.76
CA SER A 289 5.11 2.69 1.53
C SER A 289 4.46 2.46 2.90
N LEU A 290 5.28 2.26 3.93
CA LEU A 290 4.83 1.95 5.27
C LEU A 290 5.11 3.11 6.22
N ASN A 291 4.05 3.76 6.68
CA ASN A 291 4.09 4.72 7.77
C ASN A 291 3.93 4.03 9.13
N LEU A 292 4.50 4.64 10.16
CA LEU A 292 4.34 4.23 11.55
C LEU A 292 3.86 5.43 12.38
N ALA A 293 2.89 5.22 13.25
CA ALA A 293 2.35 6.26 14.12
C ALA A 293 2.82 6.04 15.57
N PHE A 294 3.52 7.01 16.12
CA PHE A 294 3.96 6.97 17.51
C PHE A 294 3.50 8.23 18.25
N PRO A 295 3.03 8.11 19.49
CA PRO A 295 2.79 9.27 20.33
C PRO A 295 4.10 10.04 20.61
N SER A 296 4.01 11.33 20.87
CA SER A 296 5.18 12.21 21.11
C SER A 296 6.08 11.74 22.23
N GLU A 297 5.49 11.11 23.26
CA GLU A 297 6.13 10.55 24.44
C GLU A 297 6.73 9.15 24.22
N ALA A 298 6.53 8.55 23.06
CA ALA A 298 7.07 7.21 22.76
C ALA A 298 8.57 7.12 23.03
N THR A 299 8.96 6.09 23.77
CA THR A 299 10.37 5.90 24.15
C THR A 299 11.24 5.48 22.98
N PRO A 300 12.52 5.89 22.93
CA PRO A 300 13.47 5.40 21.92
C PRO A 300 13.57 3.86 21.88
N LYS A 301 13.43 3.20 23.03
CA LYS A 301 13.43 1.74 23.13
C LYS A 301 12.27 1.13 22.36
N TRP A 302 11.07 1.69 22.48
CA TRP A 302 9.89 1.23 21.75
C TRP A 302 10.04 1.45 20.24
N LEU A 303 10.46 2.65 19.83
CA LEU A 303 10.71 2.94 18.41
C LEU A 303 11.73 1.97 17.80
N ASN A 304 12.82 1.70 18.52
CA ASN A 304 13.84 0.77 18.05
C ASN A 304 13.32 -0.67 17.97
N LYS A 305 12.49 -1.11 18.94
CA LYS A 305 11.85 -2.43 18.89
C LYS A 305 11.01 -2.59 17.62
N VAL A 306 10.13 -1.63 17.33
CA VAL A 306 9.26 -1.69 16.15
C VAL A 306 10.10 -1.71 14.85
N ARG A 307 11.14 -0.89 14.75
CA ARG A 307 12.05 -0.88 13.57
C ARG A 307 12.83 -2.19 13.43
N PHE A 308 13.31 -2.75 14.53
CA PHE A 308 14.02 -4.03 14.53
C PHE A 308 13.08 -5.16 14.09
N ASP A 309 11.85 -5.19 14.58
CA ASP A 309 10.84 -6.17 14.18
C ASP A 309 10.46 -5.99 12.70
N ALA A 310 10.40 -4.76 12.18
CA ALA A 310 10.22 -4.52 10.75
C ALA A 310 11.34 -5.16 9.91
N TRP A 311 12.59 -4.93 10.28
CA TRP A 311 13.73 -5.56 9.62
C TRP A 311 13.68 -7.09 9.71
N LYS A 312 13.40 -7.63 10.90
CA LYS A 312 13.32 -9.08 11.16
C LYS A 312 12.21 -9.74 10.35
N ASN A 313 11.06 -9.10 10.23
CA ASN A 313 9.91 -9.57 9.44
C ASN A 313 10.11 -9.43 7.93
N GLY A 314 11.25 -8.92 7.51
CA GLY A 314 11.61 -8.81 6.09
C GLY A 314 10.93 -7.64 5.36
N VAL A 315 10.43 -6.65 6.10
CA VAL A 315 10.00 -5.36 5.54
C VAL A 315 11.20 -4.72 4.82
N LYS A 316 10.96 -4.13 3.67
CA LYS A 316 12.01 -3.55 2.83
C LYS A 316 12.28 -2.09 3.15
N THR A 317 11.22 -1.32 3.47
CA THR A 317 11.30 0.14 3.68
C THR A 317 10.36 0.61 4.79
N LEU A 318 10.71 1.73 5.42
CA LEU A 318 9.83 2.52 6.27
C LEU A 318 9.82 3.96 5.74
N TYR A 319 8.63 4.49 5.48
CA TYR A 319 8.43 5.79 4.88
C TYR A 319 8.54 6.90 5.94
N TYR A 320 7.55 7.05 6.82
CA TYR A 320 7.57 7.99 7.95
C TYR A 320 7.65 7.28 9.30
#